data_66de4b84e8d3c02fbec7a4c1f89e2612
#
_entry.id   66de4b84e8d3c02fbec7a4c1f89e2612
#
_cell.length_a   1.000
_cell.length_b   1.000
_cell.length_c   1.000
_cell.angle_alpha   90.00
_cell.angle_beta   90.00
_cell.angle_gamma   90.00
#
_symmetry.space_group_name_H-M   'P 1'
#
loop_
_entity.id
_entity.type
_entity.pdbx_description
1 polymer ?
#
loop_
_entity_poly.entity_id
_entity_poly.type
_entity_poly.pdbx_seq_one_letter_code
_entity_poly.pdbx_strand_id
1 'polypeptide(L)'
;MSDTEQVARPAPEGADFFGDYSPAVTVAAAVILVLAISVIDRLTGYDLQISMLQLIPIAMVTWSAGRTWGLALSIGAVALWITVFRGMHHYAVALYFYWDAAGLLITFVTVTLLLARLREALRAHEVSLVVLEKLDAPAYVVDLQRQVVLLGNREFRASFEGRAAAELARYPAQEARFTLADGRPALLRILSL
;
A
#
# COMPACT_ATOMS: atom_id res chain seq x y z
N MET A 1 -16.84 27.08 32.02
CA MET A 1 -16.13 27.46 30.78
C MET A 1 -15.57 26.19 30.22
N SER A 2 -16.16 25.81 29.17
CA SER A 2 -16.01 24.54 28.46
C SER A 2 -14.69 24.51 27.70
N ASP A 3 -13.83 23.56 27.98
CA ASP A 3 -12.74 23.19 27.12
C ASP A 3 -12.90 21.74 26.69
N THR A 4 -13.42 21.68 25.54
CA THR A 4 -13.32 20.72 24.45
C THR A 4 -12.51 19.47 24.75
N GLU A 5 -13.24 18.47 25.16
CA GLU A 5 -12.93 17.06 25.04
C GLU A 5 -12.67 16.74 23.55
N GLN A 6 -11.44 16.89 23.14
CA GLN A 6 -10.98 16.45 21.82
C GLN A 6 -10.76 14.93 21.91
N VAL A 7 -11.92 14.22 21.93
CA VAL A 7 -11.97 12.76 21.73
C VAL A 7 -11.13 12.46 20.50
N ALA A 8 -9.97 11.85 20.70
CA ALA A 8 -9.16 11.31 19.63
C ALA A 8 -10.04 10.38 18.82
N ARG A 9 -10.43 10.83 17.63
CA ARG A 9 -11.13 9.98 16.67
C ARG A 9 -10.27 8.74 16.47
N PRO A 10 -10.85 7.52 16.56
CA PRO A 10 -10.14 6.33 16.14
C PRO A 10 -9.63 6.62 14.74
N ALA A 11 -8.36 6.28 14.50
CA ALA A 11 -7.77 6.38 13.17
C ALA A 11 -8.76 5.74 12.19
N PRO A 12 -9.01 6.35 11.02
CA PRO A 12 -9.90 5.76 10.04
C PRO A 12 -9.37 4.35 9.81
N GLU A 13 -10.20 3.34 10.09
CA GLU A 13 -9.98 1.98 9.63
C GLU A 13 -9.57 2.13 8.19
N GLY A 14 -8.32 1.75 7.87
CA GLY A 14 -7.75 1.96 6.55
C GLY A 14 -8.77 1.47 5.56
N ALA A 15 -9.29 2.37 4.75
CA ALA A 15 -10.34 2.05 3.80
C ALA A 15 -9.79 0.97 2.89
N ASP A 16 -10.05 -0.28 3.25
CA ASP A 16 -9.90 -1.41 2.37
C ASP A 16 -10.94 -1.21 1.26
N PHE A 17 -10.58 -0.38 0.28
CA PHE A 17 -11.43 -0.05 -0.87
C PHE A 17 -11.96 -1.31 -1.57
N PHE A 18 -11.40 -2.48 -1.27
CA PHE A 18 -11.77 -3.78 -1.79
C PHE A 18 -11.95 -4.85 -0.69
N GLY A 19 -12.03 -4.45 0.60
CA GLY A 19 -11.97 -5.35 1.77
C GLY A 19 -13.13 -6.33 1.91
N ASP A 20 -14.27 -6.05 1.29
CA ASP A 20 -15.48 -6.88 1.43
C ASP A 20 -15.59 -8.03 0.39
N TYR A 21 -14.73 -8.05 -0.62
CA TYR A 21 -14.80 -9.07 -1.67
C TYR A 21 -13.75 -10.17 -1.49
N SER A 22 -14.18 -11.42 -1.69
CA SER A 22 -13.21 -12.52 -1.68
C SER A 22 -12.18 -12.32 -2.80
N PRO A 23 -10.90 -12.68 -2.59
CA PRO A 23 -9.85 -12.55 -3.61
C PRO A 23 -10.22 -13.22 -4.95
N ALA A 24 -10.97 -14.31 -4.90
CA ALA A 24 -11.45 -15.01 -6.08
C ALA A 24 -12.43 -14.18 -6.91
N VAL A 25 -13.35 -13.46 -6.25
CA VAL A 25 -14.31 -12.56 -6.92
C VAL A 25 -13.57 -11.40 -7.59
N THR A 26 -12.59 -10.81 -6.91
CA THR A 26 -11.80 -9.71 -7.46
C THR A 26 -10.97 -10.16 -8.68
N VAL A 27 -10.36 -11.34 -8.61
CA VAL A 27 -9.63 -11.91 -9.76
C VAL A 27 -10.58 -12.17 -10.92
N ALA A 28 -11.75 -12.77 -10.70
CA ALA A 28 -12.73 -13.02 -11.74
C ALA A 28 -13.23 -11.71 -12.40
N ALA A 29 -13.55 -10.71 -11.58
CA ALA A 29 -13.98 -9.38 -12.08
C ALA A 29 -12.87 -8.72 -12.92
N ALA A 30 -11.62 -8.80 -12.47
CA ALA A 30 -10.49 -8.24 -13.19
C ALA A 30 -10.24 -8.94 -14.54
N VAL A 31 -10.38 -10.27 -14.60
CA VAL A 31 -10.28 -11.02 -15.87
C VAL A 31 -11.38 -10.59 -16.84
N ILE A 32 -12.61 -10.47 -16.35
CA ILE A 32 -13.74 -9.98 -17.18
C ILE A 32 -13.44 -8.57 -17.70
N LEU A 33 -12.90 -7.69 -16.85
CA LEU A 33 -12.57 -6.32 -17.24
C LEU A 33 -11.43 -6.28 -18.27
N VAL A 34 -10.38 -7.10 -18.13
CA VAL A 34 -9.31 -7.24 -19.13
C VAL A 34 -9.89 -7.69 -20.49
N LEU A 35 -10.79 -8.68 -20.47
CA LEU A 35 -11.46 -9.16 -21.70
C LEU A 35 -12.31 -8.05 -22.33
N ALA A 36 -13.11 -7.33 -21.54
CA ALA A 36 -13.95 -6.24 -22.02
C ALA A 36 -13.10 -5.11 -22.62
N ILE A 37 -12.03 -4.69 -21.96
CA ILE A 37 -11.09 -3.68 -22.47
C ILE A 37 -10.47 -4.16 -23.80
N SER A 38 -10.06 -5.43 -23.88
CA SER A 38 -9.46 -6.00 -25.10
C SER A 38 -10.45 -6.05 -26.27
N VAL A 39 -11.74 -6.30 -26.00
CA VAL A 39 -12.79 -6.24 -27.04
C VAL A 39 -13.00 -4.81 -27.51
N ILE A 40 -13.07 -3.84 -26.59
CA ILE A 40 -13.21 -2.41 -26.94
C ILE A 40 -11.99 -1.94 -27.74
N ASP A 41 -10.78 -2.29 -27.30
CA ASP A 41 -9.53 -1.96 -27.98
C ASP A 41 -9.50 -2.50 -29.41
N ARG A 42 -10.02 -3.71 -29.61
CA ARG A 42 -10.19 -4.31 -30.97
C ARG A 42 -11.21 -3.57 -31.83
N LEU A 43 -12.32 -3.09 -31.25
CA LEU A 43 -13.38 -2.41 -31.94
C LEU A 43 -13.03 -0.97 -32.35
N THR A 44 -12.25 -0.29 -31.47
CA THR A 44 -11.79 1.09 -31.68
C THR A 44 -10.59 1.18 -32.63
N GLY A 45 -9.90 0.08 -32.87
CA GLY A 45 -8.70 0.06 -33.71
C GLY A 45 -7.50 0.73 -33.02
N TYR A 46 -6.50 1.12 -33.84
CA TYR A 46 -5.21 1.60 -33.36
C TYR A 46 -5.17 3.08 -32.95
N ASP A 47 -6.25 3.82 -33.21
CA ASP A 47 -6.26 5.28 -33.01
C ASP A 47 -6.30 5.69 -31.52
N LEU A 48 -6.71 4.78 -30.64
CA LEU A 48 -6.77 5.00 -29.19
C LEU A 48 -5.99 3.89 -28.48
N GLN A 49 -4.96 4.26 -27.71
CA GLN A 49 -4.20 3.32 -26.86
C GLN A 49 -5.01 2.92 -25.61
N ILE A 50 -6.12 2.25 -25.79
CA ILE A 50 -7.02 1.80 -24.71
C ILE A 50 -6.36 0.68 -23.88
N SER A 51 -5.39 -0.03 -24.47
CA SER A 51 -4.63 -1.09 -23.78
C SER A 51 -4.03 -0.66 -22.44
N MET A 52 -3.71 0.62 -22.25
CA MET A 52 -3.22 1.16 -20.97
C MET A 52 -4.26 1.07 -19.85
N LEU A 53 -5.56 1.04 -20.16
CA LEU A 53 -6.61 0.87 -19.14
C LEU A 53 -6.56 -0.50 -18.46
N GLN A 54 -5.86 -1.48 -19.04
CA GLN A 54 -5.62 -2.78 -18.40
C GLN A 54 -4.80 -2.67 -17.10
N LEU A 55 -4.13 -1.53 -16.84
CA LEU A 55 -3.50 -1.26 -15.56
C LEU A 55 -4.50 -1.24 -14.40
N ILE A 56 -5.75 -0.84 -14.64
CA ILE A 56 -6.77 -0.78 -13.59
C ILE A 56 -7.06 -2.18 -13.01
N PRO A 57 -7.48 -3.19 -13.82
CA PRO A 57 -7.73 -4.52 -13.29
C PRO A 57 -6.46 -5.20 -12.75
N ILE A 58 -5.29 -4.93 -13.33
CA ILE A 58 -4.01 -5.44 -12.82
C ILE A 58 -3.72 -4.86 -11.43
N ALA A 59 -3.91 -3.56 -11.24
CA ALA A 59 -3.74 -2.89 -9.95
C ALA A 59 -4.72 -3.44 -8.89
N MET A 60 -6.00 -3.63 -9.25
CA MET A 60 -7.02 -4.21 -8.38
C MET A 60 -6.62 -5.60 -7.88
N VAL A 61 -6.21 -6.49 -8.78
CA VAL A 61 -5.79 -7.86 -8.43
C VAL A 61 -4.51 -7.85 -7.59
N THR A 62 -3.54 -7.02 -7.95
CA THR A 62 -2.28 -6.91 -7.19
C THR A 62 -2.56 -6.46 -5.76
N TRP A 63 -3.46 -5.50 -5.59
CA TRP A 63 -3.83 -4.98 -4.27
C TRP A 63 -4.62 -5.99 -3.43
N SER A 64 -5.58 -6.70 -4.01
CA SER A 64 -6.46 -7.64 -3.28
C SER A 64 -5.85 -9.03 -3.12
N ALA A 65 -5.41 -9.65 -4.23
CA ALA A 65 -4.95 -11.05 -4.28
C ALA A 65 -3.42 -11.20 -4.21
N GLY A 66 -2.67 -10.09 -4.32
CA GLY A 66 -1.22 -10.06 -4.16
C GLY A 66 -0.41 -10.18 -5.44
N ARG A 67 0.93 -10.13 -5.27
CA ARG A 67 1.92 -10.05 -6.35
C ARG A 67 1.78 -11.13 -7.41
N THR A 68 1.58 -12.38 -6.98
CA THR A 68 1.57 -13.53 -7.90
C THR A 68 0.42 -13.45 -8.90
N TRP A 69 -0.78 -13.11 -8.42
CA TRP A 69 -1.96 -12.94 -9.25
C TRP A 69 -1.85 -11.71 -10.16
N GLY A 70 -1.28 -10.61 -9.66
CA GLY A 70 -1.00 -9.42 -10.47
C GLY A 70 -0.04 -9.72 -11.64
N LEU A 71 1.06 -10.45 -11.39
CA LEU A 71 1.99 -10.87 -12.43
C LEU A 71 1.34 -11.82 -13.45
N ALA A 72 0.56 -12.80 -12.97
CA ALA A 72 -0.15 -13.72 -13.87
C ALA A 72 -1.11 -12.97 -14.79
N LEU A 73 -1.87 -12.00 -14.25
CA LEU A 73 -2.79 -11.19 -15.03
C LEU A 73 -2.05 -10.26 -16.01
N SER A 74 -0.91 -9.69 -15.61
CA SER A 74 -0.05 -8.87 -16.49
C SER A 74 0.44 -9.64 -17.71
N ILE A 75 0.95 -10.86 -17.50
CA ILE A 75 1.40 -11.74 -18.57
C ILE A 75 0.22 -12.16 -19.46
N GLY A 76 -0.90 -12.55 -18.85
CA GLY A 76 -2.13 -12.94 -19.55
C GLY A 76 -2.69 -11.81 -20.41
N ALA A 77 -2.71 -10.58 -19.92
CA ALA A 77 -3.18 -9.39 -20.63
C ALA A 77 -2.32 -9.11 -21.89
N VAL A 78 -0.99 -9.19 -21.76
CA VAL A 78 -0.08 -9.00 -22.91
C VAL A 78 -0.19 -10.15 -23.91
N ALA A 79 -0.30 -11.40 -23.44
CA ALA A 79 -0.53 -12.54 -24.32
C ALA A 79 -1.84 -12.43 -25.10
N LEU A 80 -2.91 -11.97 -24.42
CA LEU A 80 -4.19 -11.67 -25.07
C LEU A 80 -4.04 -10.56 -26.10
N TRP A 81 -3.36 -9.46 -25.75
CA TRP A 81 -3.09 -8.36 -26.68
C TRP A 81 -2.35 -8.85 -27.94
N ILE A 82 -1.28 -9.65 -27.78
CA ILE A 82 -0.55 -10.23 -28.91
C ILE A 82 -1.47 -11.07 -29.80
N THR A 83 -2.32 -11.92 -29.22
CA THR A 83 -3.22 -12.80 -29.99
C THR A 83 -4.28 -12.01 -30.75
N VAL A 84 -4.83 -10.96 -30.12
CA VAL A 84 -5.87 -10.12 -30.72
C VAL A 84 -5.33 -9.29 -31.90
N PHE A 85 -4.11 -8.75 -31.72
CA PHE A 85 -3.56 -7.78 -32.69
C PHE A 85 -2.60 -8.36 -33.74
N ARG A 86 -2.12 -9.59 -33.56
CA ARG A 86 -1.15 -10.22 -34.48
C ARG A 86 -1.60 -10.22 -35.96
N GLY A 87 -2.92 -10.31 -36.24
CA GLY A 87 -3.45 -10.34 -37.58
C GLY A 87 -3.90 -8.99 -38.15
N MET A 88 -3.93 -7.95 -37.29
CA MET A 88 -4.49 -6.63 -37.68
C MET A 88 -3.41 -5.58 -37.99
N HIS A 89 -2.17 -5.82 -37.58
CA HIS A 89 -1.11 -4.85 -37.68
C HIS A 89 -0.32 -4.96 -38.99
N HIS A 90 -0.31 -3.88 -39.76
CA HIS A 90 0.57 -3.69 -40.91
C HIS A 90 1.79 -2.86 -40.48
N TYR A 91 2.58 -3.37 -39.50
CA TYR A 91 3.88 -2.76 -39.23
C TYR A 91 4.81 -2.96 -40.42
N ALA A 92 5.52 -1.92 -40.81
CA ALA A 92 6.57 -2.01 -41.84
C ALA A 92 7.66 -3.04 -41.45
N VAL A 93 7.83 -3.26 -40.15
CA VAL A 93 8.78 -4.24 -39.57
C VAL A 93 8.11 -4.95 -38.41
N ALA A 94 8.07 -6.29 -38.47
CA ALA A 94 7.50 -7.11 -37.35
C ALA A 94 8.11 -6.86 -35.98
N LEU A 95 9.35 -6.35 -35.94
CA LEU A 95 10.05 -6.00 -34.70
C LEU A 95 9.31 -4.95 -33.89
N TYR A 96 8.67 -3.97 -34.51
CA TYR A 96 7.94 -2.91 -33.81
C TYR A 96 6.74 -3.44 -33.02
N PHE A 97 6.06 -4.45 -33.56
CA PHE A 97 4.97 -5.12 -32.86
C PHE A 97 5.43 -5.78 -31.55
N TYR A 98 6.56 -6.50 -31.60
CA TYR A 98 7.11 -7.13 -30.41
C TYR A 98 7.70 -6.11 -29.44
N TRP A 99 8.19 -4.97 -29.93
CA TRP A 99 8.67 -3.87 -29.11
C TRP A 99 7.51 -3.26 -28.29
N ASP A 100 6.36 -3.04 -28.88
CA ASP A 100 5.17 -2.53 -28.21
C ASP A 100 4.68 -3.53 -27.14
N ALA A 101 4.62 -4.83 -27.48
CA ALA A 101 4.27 -5.88 -26.54
C ALA A 101 5.24 -5.93 -25.35
N ALA A 102 6.55 -5.80 -25.61
CA ALA A 102 7.56 -5.75 -24.56
C ALA A 102 7.40 -4.51 -23.67
N GLY A 103 7.11 -3.36 -24.24
CA GLY A 103 6.82 -2.12 -23.53
C GLY A 103 5.62 -2.24 -22.58
N LEU A 104 4.53 -2.82 -23.07
CA LEU A 104 3.34 -3.11 -22.25
C LEU A 104 3.68 -4.08 -21.12
N LEU A 105 4.40 -5.16 -21.40
CA LEU A 105 4.79 -6.13 -20.38
C LEU A 105 5.66 -5.49 -19.28
N ILE A 106 6.67 -4.74 -19.67
CA ILE A 106 7.55 -4.04 -18.73
C ILE A 106 6.74 -3.08 -17.87
N THR A 107 5.83 -2.31 -18.46
CA THR A 107 4.97 -1.37 -17.74
C THR A 107 4.08 -2.09 -16.72
N PHE A 108 3.37 -3.13 -17.14
CA PHE A 108 2.45 -3.88 -16.28
C PHE A 108 3.18 -4.59 -15.13
N VAL A 109 4.31 -5.22 -15.44
CA VAL A 109 5.15 -5.88 -14.42
C VAL A 109 5.71 -4.86 -13.43
N THR A 110 6.22 -3.72 -13.91
CA THR A 110 6.77 -2.67 -13.06
C THR A 110 5.70 -2.13 -12.11
N VAL A 111 4.52 -1.79 -12.60
CA VAL A 111 3.41 -1.31 -11.76
C VAL A 111 2.99 -2.37 -10.75
N THR A 112 2.88 -3.63 -11.16
CA THR A 112 2.57 -4.74 -10.26
C THR A 112 3.59 -4.85 -9.12
N LEU A 113 4.89 -4.79 -9.43
CA LEU A 113 5.95 -4.89 -8.43
C LEU A 113 5.96 -3.70 -7.48
N LEU A 114 5.77 -2.49 -8.00
CA LEU A 114 5.70 -1.26 -7.18
C LEU A 114 4.50 -1.29 -6.22
N LEU A 115 3.32 -1.67 -6.73
CA LEU A 115 2.11 -1.78 -5.90
C LEU A 115 2.24 -2.87 -4.83
N ALA A 116 2.84 -4.02 -5.17
CA ALA A 116 3.07 -5.09 -4.21
C ALA A 116 4.00 -4.62 -3.09
N ARG A 117 5.10 -3.94 -3.42
CA ARG A 117 6.02 -3.37 -2.43
C ARG A 117 5.39 -2.28 -1.57
N LEU A 118 4.59 -1.41 -2.19
CA LEU A 118 3.86 -0.37 -1.46
C LEU A 118 2.91 -1.00 -0.42
N ARG A 119 2.16 -2.03 -0.84
CA ARG A 119 1.25 -2.76 0.05
C ARG A 119 2.00 -3.43 1.21
N GLU A 120 3.14 -4.06 0.94
CA GLU A 120 3.99 -4.67 1.98
C GLU A 120 4.49 -3.62 2.98
N ALA A 121 4.94 -2.47 2.49
CA ALA A 121 5.40 -1.37 3.34
C ALA A 121 4.28 -0.81 4.24
N LEU A 122 3.08 -0.60 3.67
CA LEU A 122 1.92 -0.14 4.43
C LEU A 122 1.52 -1.15 5.52
N ARG A 123 1.46 -2.44 5.20
CA ARG A 123 1.15 -3.49 6.17
C ARG A 123 2.20 -3.60 7.30
N ALA A 124 3.47 -3.44 6.97
CA ALA A 124 4.52 -3.45 7.98
C ALA A 124 4.34 -2.30 8.99
N HIS A 125 3.90 -1.12 8.52
CA HIS A 125 3.58 0.01 9.39
C HIS A 125 2.38 -0.27 10.30
N GLU A 126 1.29 -0.84 9.76
CA GLU A 126 0.10 -1.17 10.55
C GLU A 126 0.40 -2.20 11.65
N VAL A 127 1.15 -3.26 11.32
CA VAL A 127 1.55 -4.28 12.29
C VAL A 127 2.37 -3.67 13.42
N SER A 128 3.30 -2.76 13.12
CA SER A 128 4.12 -2.10 14.13
C SER A 128 3.29 -1.27 15.11
N LEU A 129 2.28 -0.55 14.63
CA LEU A 129 1.37 0.23 15.48
C LEU A 129 0.49 -0.67 16.34
N VAL A 130 -0.05 -1.76 15.78
CA VAL A 130 -0.87 -2.72 16.54
C VAL A 130 -0.07 -3.43 17.62
N VAL A 131 1.18 -3.79 17.33
CA VAL A 131 2.07 -4.41 18.34
C VAL A 131 2.35 -3.42 19.47
N LEU A 132 2.66 -2.16 19.14
CA LEU A 132 2.87 -1.12 20.16
C LEU A 132 1.63 -0.93 21.02
N GLU A 133 0.45 -0.88 20.41
CA GLU A 133 -0.83 -0.66 21.11
C GLU A 133 -1.22 -1.83 22.03
N LYS A 134 -0.82 -3.06 21.70
CA LYS A 134 -1.10 -4.28 22.47
C LYS A 134 -0.05 -4.63 23.53
N LEU A 135 0.99 -3.83 23.69
CA LEU A 135 1.96 -4.04 24.78
C LEU A 135 1.28 -3.78 26.13
N ASP A 136 1.41 -4.75 27.04
CA ASP A 136 0.91 -4.66 28.42
C ASP A 136 1.79 -3.78 29.33
N ALA A 137 2.69 -2.98 28.73
CA ALA A 137 3.54 -2.04 29.42
C ALA A 137 3.42 -0.65 28.79
N PRO A 138 3.46 0.44 29.58
CA PRO A 138 3.42 1.79 29.05
C PRO A 138 4.61 2.05 28.12
N ALA A 139 4.32 2.29 26.85
CA ALA A 139 5.32 2.56 25.82
C ALA A 139 5.02 3.86 25.08
N TYR A 140 6.05 4.66 24.85
CA TYR A 140 5.90 5.94 24.17
C TYR A 140 7.14 6.31 23.36
N VAL A 141 6.92 7.14 22.33
CA VAL A 141 7.96 7.68 21.44
C VAL A 141 8.14 9.17 21.71
N VAL A 142 9.37 9.59 21.95
CA VAL A 142 9.73 11.01 22.18
C VAL A 142 10.59 11.52 21.03
N ASP A 143 10.26 12.71 20.52
CA ASP A 143 11.14 13.50 19.68
C ASP A 143 12.23 14.14 20.57
N LEU A 144 13.47 13.72 20.41
CA LEU A 144 14.58 14.21 21.23
C LEU A 144 14.93 15.68 20.99
N GLN A 145 14.60 16.23 19.82
CA GLN A 145 14.84 17.65 19.52
C GLN A 145 13.77 18.55 20.13
N ARG A 146 12.52 18.15 20.04
CA ARG A 146 11.37 18.95 20.52
C ARG A 146 10.97 18.62 21.95
N GLN A 147 11.49 17.54 22.51
CA GLN A 147 11.10 17.02 23.84
C GLN A 147 9.59 16.81 23.98
N VAL A 148 8.95 16.34 22.92
CA VAL A 148 7.50 16.09 22.87
C VAL A 148 7.24 14.62 22.66
N VAL A 149 6.25 14.08 23.38
CA VAL A 149 5.74 12.72 23.16
C VAL A 149 4.95 12.71 21.84
N LEU A 150 5.43 11.94 20.87
CA LEU A 150 4.80 11.81 19.54
C LEU A 150 3.71 10.76 19.55
N LEU A 151 3.92 9.68 20.28
CA LEU A 151 3.05 8.50 20.26
C LEU A 151 3.12 7.79 21.61
N GLY A 152 2.00 7.34 22.12
CA GLY A 152 1.93 6.51 23.32
C GLY A 152 0.91 5.39 23.10
N ASN A 153 1.20 4.19 23.60
CA ASN A 153 0.25 3.08 23.55
C ASN A 153 -0.89 3.28 24.58
N ARG A 154 -1.86 2.36 24.57
CA ARG A 154 -3.02 2.40 25.46
C ARG A 154 -2.65 2.50 26.93
N GLU A 155 -1.68 1.69 27.38
CA GLU A 155 -1.25 1.66 28.78
C GLU A 155 -0.54 2.97 29.19
N PHE A 156 0.24 3.56 28.27
CA PHE A 156 0.83 4.87 28.46
C PHE A 156 -0.25 5.95 28.62
N ARG A 157 -1.24 5.99 27.72
CA ARG A 157 -2.33 6.97 27.79
C ARG A 157 -3.12 6.84 29.09
N ALA A 158 -3.41 5.61 29.53
CA ALA A 158 -4.17 5.37 30.75
C ALA A 158 -3.45 5.87 32.01
N SER A 159 -2.11 5.81 32.06
CA SER A 159 -1.34 6.06 33.28
C SER A 159 -0.56 7.39 33.28
N PHE A 160 -0.20 7.91 32.11
CA PHE A 160 0.78 8.99 31.97
C PHE A 160 0.35 10.11 31.00
N GLU A 161 -0.86 10.08 30.45
CA GLU A 161 -1.33 11.11 29.54
C GLU A 161 -1.30 12.50 30.17
N GLY A 162 -0.80 13.47 29.40
CA GLY A 162 -0.63 14.85 29.88
C GLY A 162 0.65 15.14 30.66
N ARG A 163 1.51 14.15 30.93
CA ARG A 163 2.80 14.39 31.58
C ARG A 163 3.86 14.86 30.59
N ALA A 164 4.71 15.79 31.03
CA ALA A 164 5.80 16.28 30.20
C ALA A 164 6.87 15.20 29.98
N ALA A 165 7.50 15.19 28.82
CA ALA A 165 8.56 14.24 28.47
C ALA A 165 9.71 14.24 29.50
N ALA A 166 10.00 15.40 30.09
CA ALA A 166 11.03 15.54 31.14
C ALA A 166 10.69 14.81 32.45
N GLU A 167 9.41 14.73 32.83
CA GLU A 167 8.98 13.94 33.99
C GLU A 167 9.05 12.44 33.70
N LEU A 168 8.65 12.05 32.53
CA LEU A 168 8.69 10.65 32.07
C LEU A 168 10.12 10.11 31.99
N ALA A 169 11.12 10.99 31.79
CA ALA A 169 12.53 10.61 31.79
C ALA A 169 13.03 10.06 33.11
N ARG A 170 12.31 10.29 34.21
CA ARG A 170 12.69 9.83 35.58
C ARG A 170 12.31 8.37 35.85
N TYR A 171 11.42 7.80 35.07
CA TYR A 171 11.02 6.40 35.26
C TYR A 171 12.02 5.44 34.63
N PRO A 172 12.29 4.27 35.24
CA PRO A 172 13.12 3.25 34.64
C PRO A 172 12.46 2.73 33.37
N ALA A 173 13.22 2.62 32.30
CA ALA A 173 12.69 2.20 31.00
C ALA A 173 13.73 1.47 30.18
N GLN A 174 13.27 0.57 29.33
CA GLN A 174 14.05 0.07 28.21
C GLN A 174 13.97 1.09 27.06
N GLU A 175 15.11 1.41 26.47
CA GLU A 175 15.23 2.47 25.49
C GLU A 175 15.76 1.93 24.15
N ALA A 176 15.12 2.34 23.05
CA ALA A 176 15.60 2.10 21.69
C ALA A 176 15.63 3.41 20.92
N ARG A 177 16.82 3.81 20.45
CA ARG A 177 17.00 5.02 19.65
C ARG A 177 16.82 4.70 18.17
N PHE A 178 16.13 5.56 17.45
CA PHE A 178 15.94 5.47 15.99
C PHE A 178 15.80 6.86 15.39
N THR A 179 15.76 6.92 14.06
CA THR A 179 15.59 8.16 13.32
C THR A 179 14.23 8.14 12.65
N LEU A 180 13.46 9.20 12.82
CA LEU A 180 12.18 9.39 12.12
C LEU A 180 12.38 9.55 10.61
N ALA A 181 11.32 9.39 9.84
CA ALA A 181 11.35 9.51 8.38
C ALA A 181 11.82 10.89 7.89
N ASP A 182 11.68 11.93 8.71
CA ASP A 182 12.14 13.29 8.47
C ASP A 182 13.59 13.58 8.96
N GLY A 183 14.32 12.53 9.35
CA GLY A 183 15.70 12.62 9.80
C GLY A 183 15.89 13.03 11.28
N ARG A 184 14.82 13.28 12.04
CA ARG A 184 14.92 13.66 13.46
C ARG A 184 15.19 12.45 14.34
N PRO A 185 16.06 12.60 15.35
CA PRO A 185 16.30 11.53 16.32
C PRO A 185 15.09 11.37 17.25
N ALA A 186 14.66 10.13 17.44
CA ALA A 186 13.58 9.75 18.33
C ALA A 186 14.00 8.61 19.26
N LEU A 187 13.29 8.47 20.36
CA LEU A 187 13.53 7.48 21.38
C LEU A 187 12.23 6.76 21.70
N LEU A 188 12.21 5.45 21.53
CA LEU A 188 11.16 4.58 22.05
C LEU A 188 11.54 4.21 23.50
N ARG A 189 10.61 4.42 24.43
CA ARG A 189 10.76 4.04 25.85
C ARG A 189 9.62 3.11 26.25
N ILE A 190 9.98 2.00 26.89
CA ILE A 190 9.05 1.06 27.51
C ILE A 190 9.29 1.13 29.00
N LEU A 191 8.33 1.63 29.76
CA LEU A 191 8.43 1.79 31.19
C LEU A 191 8.30 0.43 31.91
N SER A 192 9.19 0.16 32.85
CA SER A 192 9.06 -0.96 33.77
C SER A 192 8.31 -0.44 35.02
N LEU A 193 7.08 -0.88 35.18
CA LEU A 193 6.27 -0.62 36.38
C LEU A 193 6.56 -1.65 37.47
#